data_72c4c6ac411dd627e1aa9ac4797bd180
#
_entry.id   72c4c6ac411dd627e1aa9ac4797bd180
#
_cell.length_a   1.000
_cell.length_b   1.000
_cell.length_c   1.000
_cell.angle_alpha   90.00
_cell.angle_beta   90.00
_cell.angle_gamma   90.00
#
_symmetry.space_group_name_H-M   'P 1'
#
loop_
_entity.id
_entity.type
_entity.pdbx_description
1 polymer ?
#
loop_
_entity_poly.entity_id
_entity_poly.type
_entity_poly.pdbx_seq_one_letter_code
_entity_poly.pdbx_strand_id
1 'polypeptide(L)'
;MVASDSFGEFLREQLAPLGRVTMRRMFGKTGVFCDGVMFGMVTDNMLYLRVDDHNRATFEEARSSPPLNYKKKGATIDLSFWRAPERLFDEPDELVAWARLALAAAHRVAAKR
;
A
#
# COMPACT_ATOMS: atom_id res chain seq x y z
N MET A 1 6.34 11.24 8.38
CA MET A 1 5.05 11.91 8.58
C MET A 1 3.92 10.92 8.35
N VAL A 2 2.85 11.03 9.13
CA VAL A 2 1.68 10.16 8.96
C VAL A 2 0.70 10.80 7.99
N ALA A 3 -0.32 10.04 7.58
CA ALA A 3 -1.38 10.56 6.73
C ALA A 3 -2.15 11.65 7.46
N SER A 4 -2.57 12.68 6.72
CA SER A 4 -3.52 13.65 7.26
C SER A 4 -4.88 12.96 7.38
N ASP A 5 -5.75 13.49 8.25
CA ASP A 5 -7.08 12.92 8.44
C ASP A 5 -7.89 12.91 7.15
N SER A 6 -7.78 13.99 6.35
CA SER A 6 -8.52 14.08 5.10
C SER A 6 -8.04 13.06 4.06
N PHE A 7 -6.73 12.80 3.99
CA PHE A 7 -6.21 11.79 3.08
C PHE A 7 -6.63 10.39 3.50
N GLY A 8 -6.59 10.11 4.80
CA GLY A 8 -7.06 8.84 5.33
C GLY A 8 -8.52 8.57 5.03
N GLU A 9 -9.38 9.58 5.21
CA GLU A 9 -10.78 9.44 4.90
C GLU A 9 -11.03 9.26 3.41
N PHE A 10 -10.28 9.99 2.58
CA PHE A 10 -10.35 9.83 1.14
C PHE A 10 -10.06 8.39 0.73
N LEU A 11 -8.96 7.83 1.23
CA LEU A 11 -8.58 6.45 0.92
C LEU A 11 -9.63 5.45 1.41
N ARG A 12 -10.16 5.66 2.60
CA ARG A 12 -11.17 4.76 3.14
C ARG A 12 -12.42 4.72 2.26
N GLU A 13 -12.84 5.87 1.77
CA GLU A 13 -13.99 5.95 0.86
C GLU A 13 -13.70 5.29 -0.48
N GLN A 14 -12.53 5.58 -1.06
CA GLN A 14 -12.17 5.03 -2.36
C GLN A 14 -11.99 3.51 -2.31
N LEU A 15 -11.51 2.99 -1.18
CA LEU A 15 -11.24 1.57 -1.03
C LEU A 15 -12.40 0.78 -0.40
N ALA A 16 -13.52 1.42 -0.14
CA ALA A 16 -14.69 0.75 0.44
C ALA A 16 -15.13 -0.51 -0.33
N PRO A 17 -15.10 -0.53 -1.67
CA PRO A 17 -15.46 -1.74 -2.41
C PRO A 17 -14.54 -2.95 -2.15
N LEU A 18 -13.37 -2.72 -1.59
CA LEU A 18 -12.43 -3.79 -1.26
C LEU A 18 -12.90 -4.63 -0.08
N GLY A 19 -13.62 -4.00 0.85
CA GLY A 19 -14.10 -4.63 2.06
C GLY A 19 -13.94 -3.70 3.25
N ARG A 20 -13.77 -4.27 4.43
CA ARG A 20 -13.62 -3.50 5.65
C ARG A 20 -12.20 -2.97 5.79
N VAL A 21 -11.99 -1.73 5.39
CA VAL A 21 -10.69 -1.10 5.44
C VAL A 21 -10.53 -0.32 6.74
N THR A 22 -9.43 -0.56 7.44
CA THR A 22 -9.09 0.15 8.66
C THR A 22 -7.67 0.68 8.55
N MET A 23 -7.34 1.68 9.36
CA MET A 23 -6.03 2.29 9.36
C MET A 23 -5.51 2.40 10.78
N ARG A 24 -4.19 2.24 10.94
CA ARG A 24 -3.57 2.31 12.26
C ARG A 24 -2.17 2.91 12.13
N ARG A 25 -1.88 3.86 13.01
CA ARG A 25 -0.54 4.47 13.07
C ARG A 25 0.46 3.48 13.63
N MET A 26 1.63 3.41 12.99
CA MET A 26 2.69 2.54 13.46
C MET A 26 4.04 3.00 12.88
N PHE A 27 5.05 3.10 13.72
CA PHE A 27 6.42 3.45 13.31
C PHE A 27 6.49 4.75 12.50
N GLY A 28 5.70 5.75 12.86
CA GLY A 28 5.69 7.03 12.14
C GLY A 28 4.97 7.00 10.81
N LYS A 29 4.33 5.89 10.47
CA LYS A 29 3.56 5.72 9.24
C LYS A 29 2.15 5.26 9.58
N THR A 30 1.29 5.16 8.59
CA THR A 30 -0.05 4.62 8.77
C THR A 30 -0.19 3.32 7.98
N GLY A 31 -0.49 2.23 8.68
CA GLY A 31 -0.78 0.96 8.03
C GLY A 31 -2.23 0.93 7.57
N VAL A 32 -2.46 0.37 6.38
CA VAL A 32 -3.80 0.21 5.79
C VAL A 32 -4.13 -1.27 5.77
N PHE A 33 -5.23 -1.64 6.40
CA PHE A 33 -5.60 -3.04 6.61
C PHE A 33 -6.96 -3.35 6.01
N CYS A 34 -7.13 -4.57 5.56
CA CYS A 34 -8.44 -5.09 5.18
C CYS A 34 -8.64 -6.41 5.92
N ASP A 35 -9.68 -6.47 6.76
CA ASP A 35 -9.98 -7.65 7.59
C ASP A 35 -8.75 -8.13 8.39
N GLY A 36 -7.99 -7.17 8.91
CA GLY A 36 -6.85 -7.44 9.75
C GLY A 36 -5.54 -7.73 9.01
N VAL A 37 -5.56 -7.73 7.69
CA VAL A 37 -4.36 -7.98 6.88
C VAL A 37 -3.86 -6.67 6.29
N MET A 38 -2.60 -6.31 6.57
CA MET A 38 -2.01 -5.06 6.09
C MET A 38 -1.60 -5.20 4.62
N PHE A 39 -2.20 -4.39 3.75
CA PHE A 39 -1.88 -4.41 2.32
C PHE A 39 -1.30 -3.10 1.82
N GLY A 40 -1.24 -2.09 2.66
CA GLY A 40 -0.72 -0.80 2.25
C GLY A 40 -0.15 -0.01 3.42
N MET A 41 0.58 1.03 3.10
CA MET A 41 1.13 1.98 4.04
C MET A 41 1.02 3.38 3.48
N VAL A 42 0.80 4.36 4.36
CA VAL A 42 0.79 5.77 3.98
C VAL A 42 1.87 6.49 4.76
N THR A 43 2.68 7.25 4.05
CA THR A 43 3.66 8.16 4.65
C THR A 43 3.75 9.38 3.74
N ASP A 44 3.82 10.58 4.32
CA ASP A 44 3.88 11.83 3.56
C ASP A 44 2.74 11.98 2.56
N ASN A 45 1.55 11.48 2.92
CA ASN A 45 0.36 11.48 2.06
C ASN A 45 0.58 10.77 0.73
N MET A 46 1.43 9.75 0.74
CA MET A 46 1.65 8.88 -0.40
C MET A 46 1.28 7.46 -0.02
N LEU A 47 0.56 6.77 -0.90
CA LEU A 47 0.13 5.40 -0.68
C LEU A 47 1.15 4.43 -1.26
N TYR A 48 1.58 3.47 -0.45
CA TYR A 48 2.43 2.37 -0.87
C TYR A 48 1.64 1.08 -0.74
N LEU A 49 1.68 0.25 -1.76
CA LEU A 49 0.91 -1.00 -1.80
C LEU A 49 1.83 -2.21 -1.73
N ARG A 50 1.35 -3.28 -1.11
CA ARG A 50 2.13 -4.50 -0.93
C ARG A 50 2.46 -5.13 -2.28
N VAL A 51 3.73 -5.52 -2.45
CA VAL A 51 4.24 -6.14 -3.67
C VAL A 51 4.85 -7.49 -3.35
N ASP A 52 4.55 -8.48 -4.19
CA ASP A 52 5.24 -9.77 -4.20
C ASP A 52 5.55 -10.14 -5.64
N ASP A 53 6.03 -11.35 -5.89
CA ASP A 53 6.43 -11.76 -7.23
C ASP A 53 5.25 -11.81 -8.21
N HIS A 54 4.03 -11.93 -7.72
CA HIS A 54 2.83 -12.02 -8.58
C HIS A 54 2.37 -10.68 -9.12
N ASN A 55 2.56 -9.59 -8.36
CA ASN A 55 2.08 -8.27 -8.80
C ASN A 55 3.18 -7.27 -9.10
N ARG A 56 4.44 -7.66 -8.97
CA ARG A 56 5.58 -6.75 -9.19
C ARG A 56 5.58 -6.15 -10.59
N ALA A 57 5.29 -6.97 -11.60
CA ALA A 57 5.31 -6.50 -12.99
C ALA A 57 4.32 -5.35 -13.23
N THR A 58 3.18 -5.36 -12.56
CA THR A 58 2.20 -4.29 -12.68
C THR A 58 2.79 -2.94 -12.27
N PHE A 59 3.55 -2.94 -11.17
CA PHE A 59 4.19 -1.72 -10.68
C PHE A 59 5.35 -1.29 -11.58
N GLU A 60 6.12 -2.24 -12.07
CA GLU A 60 7.23 -1.95 -12.98
C GLU A 60 6.74 -1.37 -14.30
N GLU A 61 5.69 -1.94 -14.87
CA GLU A 61 5.11 -1.46 -16.12
C GLU A 61 4.57 -0.04 -15.98
N ALA A 62 3.99 0.28 -14.84
CA ALA A 62 3.46 1.61 -14.57
C ALA A 62 4.56 2.60 -14.22
N ARG A 63 5.80 2.15 -14.14
CA ARG A 63 6.95 2.98 -13.76
C ARG A 63 6.73 3.64 -12.41
N SER A 64 6.22 2.86 -11.46
CA SER A 64 6.04 3.35 -10.10
C SER A 64 7.36 3.78 -9.50
N SER A 65 7.29 4.72 -8.59
CA SER A 65 8.46 5.18 -7.85
C SER A 65 9.10 4.00 -7.10
N PRO A 66 10.35 4.13 -6.69
CA PRO A 66 11.05 3.05 -5.99
C PRO A 66 10.26 2.52 -4.81
N PRO A 67 10.51 1.27 -4.41
CA PRO A 67 9.84 0.69 -3.25
C PRO A 67 10.16 1.47 -1.98
N LEU A 68 9.30 1.29 -0.97
CA LEU A 68 9.51 1.89 0.34
C LEU A 68 10.65 1.17 1.02
N ASN A 69 11.73 1.91 1.33
CA ASN A 69 12.93 1.35 1.93
C ASN A 69 13.29 2.07 3.21
N TYR A 70 14.12 1.43 4.03
CA TYR A 70 14.79 2.13 5.11
C TYR A 70 16.21 1.58 5.23
N LYS A 71 17.09 2.38 5.84
CA LYS A 71 18.48 1.98 6.03
C LYS A 71 18.69 1.46 7.44
N LYS A 72 19.40 0.36 7.54
CA LYS A 72 19.76 -0.23 8.82
C LYS A 72 21.20 -0.72 8.74
N LYS A 73 22.06 -0.19 9.60
CA LYS A 73 23.49 -0.54 9.64
C LYS A 73 24.14 -0.45 8.27
N GLY A 74 23.82 0.60 7.52
CA GLY A 74 24.39 0.82 6.20
C GLY A 74 23.76 0.05 5.06
N ALA A 75 22.83 -0.88 5.34
CA ALA A 75 22.12 -1.62 4.32
C ALA A 75 20.76 -1.00 4.04
N THR A 76 20.29 -1.09 2.80
CA THR A 76 18.96 -0.64 2.42
C THR A 76 18.02 -1.84 2.49
N ILE A 77 16.95 -1.72 3.26
CA ILE A 77 15.97 -2.79 3.45
C ILE A 77 14.71 -2.46 2.63
N ASP A 78 14.38 -3.36 1.70
CA ASP A 78 13.15 -3.26 0.93
C ASP A 78 12.00 -3.81 1.75
N LEU A 79 10.99 -2.99 2.00
CA LEU A 79 9.84 -3.38 2.81
C LEU A 79 8.76 -4.07 1.99
N SER A 80 8.99 -4.29 0.70
CA SER A 80 8.03 -4.91 -0.22
C SER A 80 6.73 -4.13 -0.35
N PHE A 81 6.83 -2.81 -0.26
CA PHE A 81 5.73 -1.88 -0.52
C PHE A 81 6.21 -0.88 -1.56
N TRP A 82 5.43 -0.70 -2.61
CA TRP A 82 5.79 0.20 -3.71
C TRP A 82 4.77 1.31 -3.81
N ARG A 83 5.24 2.48 -4.18
CA ARG A 83 4.38 3.65 -4.31
C ARG A 83 3.35 3.45 -5.41
N ALA A 84 2.08 3.67 -5.08
CA ALA A 84 1.01 3.64 -6.07
C ALA A 84 1.13 4.85 -7.00
N PRO A 85 0.92 4.66 -8.31
CA PRO A 85 0.93 5.81 -9.22
C PRO A 85 -0.09 6.84 -8.81
N GLU A 86 0.30 8.10 -8.86
CA GLU A 86 -0.54 9.21 -8.40
C GLU A 86 -1.85 9.31 -9.18
N ARG A 87 -1.85 8.93 -10.45
CA ARG A 87 -3.06 8.97 -11.28
C ARG A 87 -4.20 8.10 -10.74
N LEU A 88 -3.89 7.11 -9.93
CA LEU A 88 -4.91 6.22 -9.37
C LEU A 88 -5.88 6.96 -8.45
N PHE A 89 -5.45 8.07 -7.86
CA PHE A 89 -6.33 8.84 -6.99
C PHE A 89 -7.44 9.55 -7.76
N ASP A 90 -7.30 9.66 -9.07
CA ASP A 90 -8.33 10.21 -9.95
C ASP A 90 -9.11 9.10 -10.68
N GLU A 91 -8.77 7.85 -10.42
CA GLU A 91 -9.38 6.69 -11.09
C GLU A 91 -9.79 5.64 -10.05
N PRO A 92 -10.94 5.85 -9.40
CA PRO A 92 -11.34 4.99 -8.26
C PRO A 92 -11.40 3.50 -8.57
N ASP A 93 -11.91 3.13 -9.73
CA ASP A 93 -12.04 1.70 -10.08
C ASP A 93 -10.68 1.05 -10.24
N GLU A 94 -9.73 1.78 -10.84
CA GLU A 94 -8.39 1.25 -11.02
C GLU A 94 -7.64 1.19 -9.70
N LEU A 95 -7.84 2.18 -8.83
CA LEU A 95 -7.25 2.17 -7.51
C LEU A 95 -7.69 0.93 -6.73
N VAL A 96 -8.98 0.59 -6.79
CA VAL A 96 -9.51 -0.60 -6.14
C VAL A 96 -8.88 -1.85 -6.75
N ALA A 97 -8.73 -1.92 -8.07
CA ALA A 97 -8.11 -3.07 -8.72
C ALA A 97 -6.67 -3.29 -8.25
N TRP A 98 -5.89 -2.21 -8.16
CA TRP A 98 -4.52 -2.30 -7.65
C TRP A 98 -4.48 -2.71 -6.19
N ALA A 99 -5.41 -2.18 -5.38
CA ALA A 99 -5.49 -2.53 -3.98
C ALA A 99 -5.86 -4.01 -3.80
N ARG A 100 -6.71 -4.57 -4.68
CA ARG A 100 -7.02 -6.00 -4.63
C ARG A 100 -5.80 -6.85 -4.91
N LEU A 101 -4.94 -6.43 -5.84
CA LEU A 101 -3.69 -7.14 -6.11
C LEU A 101 -2.77 -7.08 -4.89
N ALA A 102 -2.70 -5.92 -4.25
CA ALA A 102 -1.88 -5.76 -3.05
C ALA A 102 -2.42 -6.60 -1.89
N LEU A 103 -3.74 -6.65 -1.72
CA LEU A 103 -4.35 -7.46 -0.67
C LEU A 103 -4.09 -8.94 -0.91
N ALA A 104 -4.18 -9.40 -2.15
CA ALA A 104 -3.85 -10.78 -2.49
C ALA A 104 -2.39 -11.10 -2.18
N ALA A 105 -1.48 -10.16 -2.49
CA ALA A 105 -0.06 -10.32 -2.15
C ALA A 105 0.13 -10.43 -0.64
N ALA A 106 -0.57 -9.59 0.12
CA ALA A 106 -0.48 -9.60 1.58
C ALA A 106 -0.99 -10.93 2.16
N HIS A 107 -2.05 -11.48 1.60
CA HIS A 107 -2.56 -12.79 2.04
C HIS A 107 -1.55 -13.90 1.74
N ARG A 108 -0.88 -13.86 0.59
CA ARG A 108 0.14 -14.85 0.25
C ARG A 108 1.31 -14.79 1.23
N VAL A 109 1.75 -13.58 1.57
CA VAL A 109 2.85 -13.40 2.51
C VAL A 109 2.44 -13.92 3.90
N ALA A 110 1.23 -13.59 4.35
CA ALA A 110 0.75 -14.06 5.65
C ALA A 110 0.64 -15.59 5.70
N ALA A 111 0.24 -16.22 4.60
CA ALA A 111 0.09 -17.67 4.55
C ALA A 111 1.42 -18.42 4.61
N LYS A 112 2.52 -17.75 4.30
CA LYS A 112 3.85 -18.37 4.33
C LYS A 112 4.52 -18.32 5.69
N ARG A 113 3.92 -17.68 6.66
CA ARG A 113 4.49 -17.55 8.01
C ARG A 113 4.19 -18.73 8.90
#